data_75234a0d8769d6a8c35417054d4c0100
#
_entry.id   75234a0d8769d6a8c35417054d4c0100
#
_cell.length_a   1.000
_cell.length_b   1.000
_cell.length_c   1.000
_cell.angle_alpha   90.00
_cell.angle_beta   90.00
_cell.angle_gamma   90.00
#
_symmetry.space_group_name_H-M   'P 1'
#
loop_
_entity.id
_entity.type
_entity.pdbx_description
1 polymer ?
#
loop_
_entity_poly.entity_id
_entity_poly.type
_entity_poly.pdbx_seq_one_letter_code
_entity_poly.pdbx_strand_id
1 'polypeptide(L)'
;MYNRTFWLDHVIDGQGKVIQQGTNLSQDNFNKIELGVFEAGIEQDINAIMNNLNAREAAHAEPVLIANVSLVSGTNEVSIPVEKIRNTTTYFVQAMVNEGTPGTIVVTKRQANGFTVSATGTGKATFVVMGGIL
;
A
#
# COMPACT_ATOMS: atom_id res chain seq x y z
N MET A 1 -18.34 13.33 15.92
CA MET A 1 -17.14 13.78 16.67
C MET A 1 -17.35 13.51 18.15
N TYR A 2 -16.39 12.86 18.77
CA TYR A 2 -16.45 12.57 20.20
C TYR A 2 -16.41 13.86 21.03
N ASN A 3 -17.38 14.03 21.93
CA ASN A 3 -17.44 15.15 22.85
C ASN A 3 -17.10 14.66 24.27
N ARG A 4 -15.92 15.05 24.74
CA ARG A 4 -15.35 14.62 26.00
C ARG A 4 -16.17 15.07 27.21
N THR A 5 -16.42 14.16 28.16
CA THR A 5 -16.99 14.52 29.47
C THR A 5 -15.90 15.10 30.37
N PHE A 6 -16.17 16.27 30.97
CA PHE A 6 -15.32 16.84 32.01
C PHE A 6 -15.82 16.34 33.37
N TRP A 7 -14.98 15.64 34.09
CA TRP A 7 -15.27 15.06 35.37
C TRP A 7 -14.95 16.06 36.48
N LEU A 8 -15.90 16.30 37.37
CA LEU A 8 -15.73 17.12 38.56
C LEU A 8 -15.83 16.26 39.79
N ASP A 9 -15.02 16.56 40.80
CA ASP A 9 -15.09 15.88 42.07
C ASP A 9 -16.31 16.34 42.86
N HIS A 10 -16.91 15.41 43.59
CA HIS A 10 -17.96 15.74 44.56
C HIS A 10 -17.29 16.17 45.86
N VAL A 11 -17.46 17.43 46.25
CA VAL A 11 -16.81 18.03 47.42
C VAL A 11 -17.86 18.39 48.46
N ILE A 12 -17.66 17.96 49.69
CA ILE A 12 -18.49 18.32 50.84
C ILE A 12 -17.65 19.05 51.89
N ASP A 13 -18.26 19.93 52.66
CA ASP A 13 -17.63 20.59 53.79
C ASP A 13 -17.57 19.68 55.05
N GLY A 14 -16.96 20.16 56.12
CA GLY A 14 -16.84 19.43 57.39
C GLY A 14 -18.16 19.17 58.12
N GLN A 15 -19.28 19.74 57.68
CA GLN A 15 -20.63 19.55 58.16
C GLN A 15 -21.49 18.67 57.26
N GLY A 16 -20.92 18.14 56.20
CA GLY A 16 -21.62 17.27 55.24
C GLY A 16 -22.42 18.01 54.15
N LYS A 17 -22.26 19.33 54.02
CA LYS A 17 -22.92 20.11 52.99
C LYS A 17 -22.14 20.01 51.67
N VAL A 18 -22.84 19.79 50.56
CA VAL A 18 -22.24 19.76 49.25
C VAL A 18 -21.78 21.16 48.83
N ILE A 19 -20.48 21.34 48.64
CA ILE A 19 -19.88 22.57 48.14
C ILE A 19 -19.79 22.52 46.60
N GLN A 20 -19.44 21.39 46.08
CA GLN A 20 -19.36 21.13 44.64
C GLN A 20 -20.03 19.79 44.30
N GLN A 21 -21.01 19.85 43.41
CA GLN A 21 -21.63 18.65 42.88
C GLN A 21 -20.69 17.99 41.88
N GLY A 22 -20.34 16.74 42.13
CA GLY A 22 -19.56 15.95 41.19
C GLY A 22 -20.33 15.55 39.92
N THR A 23 -19.61 15.16 38.93
CA THR A 23 -20.19 14.62 37.67
C THR A 23 -20.88 13.28 37.94
N ASN A 24 -22.15 13.17 37.54
CA ASN A 24 -22.90 11.94 37.73
C ASN A 24 -22.31 10.77 36.94
N LEU A 25 -22.21 9.64 37.61
CA LEU A 25 -21.99 8.33 36.96
C LEU A 25 -23.29 7.87 36.33
N SER A 26 -23.57 8.34 35.13
CA SER A 26 -24.79 8.02 34.40
C SER A 26 -24.49 7.13 33.20
N GLN A 27 -25.51 6.43 32.74
CA GLN A 27 -25.41 5.63 31.50
C GLN A 27 -24.96 6.49 30.32
N ASP A 28 -25.45 7.73 30.23
CA ASP A 28 -25.09 8.64 29.13
C ASP A 28 -23.60 9.02 29.16
N ASN A 29 -23.03 9.25 30.36
CA ASN A 29 -21.59 9.56 30.49
C ASN A 29 -20.72 8.35 30.17
N PHE A 30 -21.13 7.15 30.59
CA PHE A 30 -20.42 5.91 30.22
C PHE A 30 -20.51 5.63 28.72
N ASN A 31 -21.67 5.79 28.10
CA ASN A 31 -21.84 5.62 26.67
C ASN A 31 -20.98 6.60 25.86
N LYS A 32 -20.80 7.81 26.33
CA LYS A 32 -19.86 8.76 25.70
C LYS A 32 -18.42 8.28 25.72
N ILE A 33 -17.98 7.67 26.82
CA ILE A 33 -16.62 7.13 26.94
C ILE A 33 -16.45 5.96 25.96
N GLU A 34 -17.39 5.02 25.95
CA GLU A 34 -17.37 3.87 25.05
C GLU A 34 -17.36 4.30 23.58
N LEU A 35 -18.19 5.28 23.21
CA LEU A 35 -18.23 5.81 21.85
C LEU A 35 -16.88 6.44 21.47
N GLY A 36 -16.27 7.20 22.38
CA GLY A 36 -14.95 7.80 22.12
C GLY A 36 -13.85 6.77 21.92
N VAL A 37 -13.84 5.69 22.69
CA VAL A 37 -12.89 4.59 22.53
C VAL A 37 -13.11 3.87 21.19
N PHE A 38 -14.37 3.63 20.83
CA PHE A 38 -14.72 2.99 19.56
C PHE A 38 -14.32 3.83 18.35
N GLU A 39 -14.63 5.13 18.35
CA GLU A 39 -14.27 6.05 17.27
C GLU A 39 -12.74 6.16 17.09
N ALA A 40 -11.99 6.25 18.20
CA ALA A 40 -10.52 6.29 18.15
C ALA A 40 -9.93 5.00 17.56
N GLY A 41 -10.50 3.85 17.86
CA GLY A 41 -10.09 2.57 17.26
C GLY A 41 -10.30 2.54 15.76
N ILE A 42 -11.48 2.98 15.29
CA ILE A 42 -11.79 3.06 13.85
C ILE A 42 -10.84 4.01 13.13
N GLU A 43 -10.57 5.18 13.68
CA GLU A 43 -9.65 6.15 13.07
C GLU A 43 -8.24 5.56 12.90
N GLN A 44 -7.74 4.83 13.88
CA GLN A 44 -6.45 4.15 13.80
C GLN A 44 -6.43 3.09 12.70
N ASP A 45 -7.46 2.28 12.60
CA ASP A 45 -7.57 1.23 11.59
C ASP A 45 -7.66 1.82 10.18
N ILE A 46 -8.45 2.87 9.97
CA ILE A 46 -8.54 3.58 8.69
C ILE A 46 -7.20 4.16 8.29
N ASN A 47 -6.49 4.82 9.19
CA ASN A 47 -5.17 5.40 8.91
C ASN A 47 -4.14 4.34 8.54
N ALA A 48 -4.14 3.19 9.23
CA ALA A 48 -3.26 2.07 8.93
C ALA A 48 -3.54 1.50 7.53
N ILE A 49 -4.80 1.34 7.16
CA ILE A 49 -5.23 0.87 5.83
C ILE A 49 -4.81 1.87 4.75
N MET A 50 -5.07 3.16 4.94
CA MET A 50 -4.71 4.21 3.98
C MET A 50 -3.20 4.30 3.76
N ASN A 51 -2.40 4.23 4.83
CA ASN A 51 -0.94 4.24 4.73
C ASN A 51 -0.42 3.02 3.95
N ASN A 52 -1.01 1.86 4.17
CA ASN A 52 -0.67 0.64 3.44
C ASN A 52 -1.02 0.75 1.95
N LEU A 53 -2.21 1.27 1.63
CA LEU A 53 -2.63 1.50 0.25
C LEU A 53 -1.71 2.49 -0.46
N ASN A 54 -1.40 3.62 0.17
CA ASN A 54 -0.51 4.63 -0.39
C ASN A 54 0.90 4.08 -0.64
N ALA A 55 1.43 3.27 0.29
CA ALA A 55 2.73 2.62 0.12
C ALA A 55 2.73 1.62 -1.06
N ARG A 56 1.64 0.88 -1.24
CA ARG A 56 1.47 -0.05 -2.36
C ARG A 56 1.33 0.68 -3.69
N GLU A 57 0.56 1.75 -3.74
CA GLU A 57 0.43 2.58 -4.94
C GLU A 57 1.77 3.21 -5.34
N ALA A 58 2.51 3.75 -4.39
CA ALA A 58 3.84 4.31 -4.65
C ALA A 58 4.82 3.24 -5.17
N ALA A 59 4.82 2.05 -4.59
CA ALA A 59 5.65 0.94 -5.04
C ALA A 59 5.32 0.49 -6.47
N HIS A 60 4.04 0.59 -6.87
CA HIS A 60 3.60 0.26 -8.22
C HIS A 60 3.84 1.39 -9.23
N ALA A 61 3.83 2.64 -8.79
CA ALA A 61 4.02 3.80 -9.66
C ALA A 61 5.44 3.91 -10.20
N GLU A 62 6.43 3.37 -9.49
CA GLU A 62 7.81 3.35 -9.93
C GLU A 62 8.03 2.39 -11.10
N PRO A 63 8.93 2.74 -12.06
CA PRO A 63 9.37 1.81 -13.07
C PRO A 63 9.99 0.55 -12.45
N VAL A 64 9.68 -0.61 -13.01
CA VAL A 64 10.30 -1.87 -12.58
C VAL A 64 11.53 -2.13 -13.42
N LEU A 65 12.67 -2.28 -12.77
CA LEU A 65 13.92 -2.64 -13.41
C LEU A 65 14.18 -4.13 -13.21
N ILE A 66 14.26 -4.89 -14.32
CA ILE A 66 14.58 -6.30 -14.31
C ILE A 66 15.96 -6.46 -14.98
N ALA A 67 17.00 -6.56 -14.15
CA ALA A 67 18.37 -6.48 -14.62
C ALA A 67 18.93 -7.82 -15.07
N ASN A 68 19.79 -7.79 -16.08
CA ASN A 68 20.62 -8.91 -16.53
C ASN A 68 19.87 -10.20 -16.84
N VAL A 69 18.74 -10.08 -17.51
CA VAL A 69 17.96 -11.25 -17.96
C VAL A 69 18.71 -11.94 -19.09
N SER A 70 18.99 -13.24 -18.94
CA SER A 70 19.60 -14.03 -19.98
C SER A 70 18.59 -14.33 -21.09
N LEU A 71 18.95 -14.01 -22.33
CA LEU A 71 18.14 -14.25 -23.52
C LEU A 71 18.81 -15.31 -24.40
N VAL A 72 17.99 -16.19 -24.92
CA VAL A 72 18.39 -17.15 -25.96
C VAL A 72 17.59 -16.88 -27.23
N SER A 73 18.08 -17.32 -28.37
CA SER A 73 17.33 -17.21 -29.62
C SER A 73 15.97 -17.90 -29.50
N GLY A 74 14.91 -17.21 -29.86
CA GLY A 74 13.54 -17.67 -29.72
C GLY A 74 12.79 -16.98 -28.61
N THR A 75 11.89 -17.71 -27.96
CA THR A 75 10.97 -17.19 -26.93
C THR A 75 11.60 -17.25 -25.54
N ASN A 76 11.55 -16.15 -24.82
CA ASN A 76 12.02 -16.01 -23.44
C ASN A 76 10.91 -15.46 -22.56
N GLU A 77 10.75 -16.02 -21.37
CA GLU A 77 9.81 -15.51 -20.37
C GLU A 77 10.53 -14.65 -19.35
N VAL A 78 9.98 -13.48 -19.07
CA VAL A 78 10.51 -12.51 -18.10
C VAL A 78 9.46 -12.28 -17.04
N SER A 79 9.80 -12.58 -15.78
CA SER A 79 8.90 -12.39 -14.64
C SER A 79 9.08 -11.01 -14.01
N ILE A 80 7.96 -10.37 -13.67
CA ILE A 80 7.95 -9.16 -12.87
C ILE A 80 8.00 -9.59 -11.39
N PRO A 81 8.80 -8.92 -10.52
CA PRO A 81 8.84 -9.22 -9.09
C PRO A 81 7.44 -9.20 -8.46
N VAL A 82 7.19 -10.12 -7.54
CA VAL A 82 5.85 -10.33 -6.93
C VAL A 82 5.30 -9.05 -6.27
N GLU A 83 6.15 -8.27 -5.64
CA GLU A 83 5.80 -7.00 -5.01
C GLU A 83 5.47 -5.88 -6.00
N LYS A 84 5.76 -6.09 -7.28
CA LYS A 84 5.56 -5.09 -8.36
C LYS A 84 4.71 -5.61 -9.52
N ILE A 85 3.92 -6.63 -9.28
CA ILE A 85 2.94 -7.16 -10.25
C ILE A 85 2.01 -6.03 -10.71
N ARG A 86 1.74 -6.00 -12.02
CA ARG A 86 0.89 -4.97 -12.61
C ARG A 86 -0.60 -5.30 -12.47
N ASN A 87 -1.42 -4.26 -12.41
CA ASN A 87 -2.88 -4.43 -12.32
C ASN A 87 -3.50 -4.76 -13.67
N THR A 88 -2.87 -4.31 -14.76
CA THR A 88 -3.31 -4.55 -16.14
C THR A 88 -2.16 -5.02 -17.01
N THR A 89 -2.47 -5.49 -18.19
CA THR A 89 -1.48 -5.87 -19.21
C THR A 89 -1.06 -4.70 -20.10
N THR A 90 -1.60 -3.50 -19.85
CA THR A 90 -1.33 -2.28 -20.62
C THR A 90 -0.15 -1.53 -20.03
N TYR A 91 1.03 -2.08 -20.16
CA TYR A 91 2.27 -1.44 -19.73
C TYR A 91 3.28 -1.41 -20.86
N PHE A 92 4.23 -0.51 -20.77
CA PHE A 92 5.34 -0.37 -21.70
C PHE A 92 6.56 -1.14 -21.20
N VAL A 93 7.26 -1.81 -22.09
CA VAL A 93 8.52 -2.51 -21.80
C VAL A 93 9.60 -1.96 -22.70
N GLN A 94 10.68 -1.49 -22.09
CA GLN A 94 11.89 -1.07 -22.81
C GLN A 94 13.02 -2.06 -22.49
N ALA A 95 13.73 -2.51 -23.51
CA ALA A 95 14.89 -3.38 -23.37
C ALA A 95 16.18 -2.61 -23.61
N MET A 96 17.19 -2.89 -22.81
CA MET A 96 18.54 -2.39 -22.98
C MET A 96 19.53 -3.56 -22.94
N VAL A 97 20.28 -3.74 -24.01
CA VAL A 97 21.25 -4.83 -24.11
C VAL A 97 22.47 -4.52 -23.21
N ASN A 98 22.81 -5.45 -22.34
CA ASN A 98 23.94 -5.34 -21.44
C ASN A 98 25.18 -6.13 -21.94
N GLU A 99 24.93 -7.31 -22.53
CA GLU A 99 25.98 -8.23 -22.90
C GLU A 99 25.53 -9.10 -24.09
N GLY A 100 26.47 -9.47 -24.94
CA GLY A 100 26.23 -10.33 -26.10
C GLY A 100 25.49 -9.64 -27.26
N THR A 101 24.90 -10.43 -28.12
CA THR A 101 24.19 -9.98 -29.32
C THR A 101 22.81 -10.65 -29.42
N PRO A 102 21.85 -10.27 -28.58
CA PRO A 102 20.51 -10.85 -28.61
C PRO A 102 19.73 -10.47 -29.90
N GLY A 103 20.25 -9.55 -30.68
CA GLY A 103 19.64 -9.12 -31.92
C GLY A 103 18.37 -8.30 -31.69
N THR A 104 17.33 -8.59 -32.48
CA THR A 104 16.04 -7.92 -32.32
C THR A 104 15.27 -8.53 -31.16
N ILE A 105 14.83 -7.68 -30.21
CA ILE A 105 14.03 -8.06 -29.05
C ILE A 105 12.62 -7.50 -29.22
N VAL A 106 11.62 -8.37 -29.25
CA VAL A 106 10.21 -8.00 -29.44
C VAL A 106 9.37 -8.58 -28.30
N VAL A 107 8.57 -7.75 -27.65
CA VAL A 107 7.59 -8.21 -26.66
C VAL A 107 6.39 -8.80 -27.38
N THR A 108 6.15 -10.09 -27.20
CA THR A 108 5.10 -10.84 -27.90
C THR A 108 3.83 -11.02 -27.07
N LYS A 109 3.96 -11.06 -25.75
CA LYS A 109 2.84 -11.24 -24.83
C LYS A 109 3.08 -10.48 -23.53
N ARG A 110 2.04 -9.88 -22.98
CA ARG A 110 2.07 -9.21 -21.67
C ARG A 110 1.08 -9.86 -20.73
N GLN A 111 1.49 -10.08 -19.49
CA GLN A 111 0.68 -10.56 -18.38
C GLN A 111 0.92 -9.68 -17.15
N ALA A 112 0.03 -9.71 -16.18
CA ALA A 112 0.18 -8.91 -14.98
C ALA A 112 1.48 -9.20 -14.20
N ASN A 113 1.92 -10.45 -14.21
CA ASN A 113 3.10 -10.96 -13.49
C ASN A 113 4.36 -11.13 -14.35
N GLY A 114 4.32 -10.75 -15.62
CA GLY A 114 5.46 -10.89 -16.50
C GLY A 114 5.12 -10.67 -17.97
N PHE A 115 6.11 -10.89 -18.83
CA PHE A 115 5.95 -10.76 -20.26
C PHE A 115 6.86 -11.74 -21.00
N THR A 116 6.52 -12.01 -22.24
CA THR A 116 7.31 -12.87 -23.11
C THR A 116 7.99 -12.03 -24.19
N VAL A 117 9.26 -12.28 -24.43
CA VAL A 117 10.02 -11.64 -25.48
C VAL A 117 10.57 -12.66 -26.47
N SER A 118 10.63 -12.27 -27.73
CA SER A 118 11.34 -13.02 -28.76
C SER A 118 12.66 -12.33 -29.06
N ALA A 119 13.74 -13.08 -29.03
CA ALA A 119 15.07 -12.61 -29.39
C ALA A 119 15.62 -13.39 -30.60
N THR A 120 16.42 -12.74 -31.46
CA THR A 120 17.01 -13.39 -32.63
C THR A 120 18.42 -13.96 -32.35
N GLY A 121 18.98 -13.66 -31.19
CA GLY A 121 20.31 -14.11 -30.76
C GLY A 121 20.39 -14.35 -29.28
N THR A 122 21.60 -14.45 -28.76
CA THR A 122 21.90 -14.78 -27.36
C THR A 122 22.63 -13.62 -26.68
N GLY A 123 22.24 -13.28 -25.46
CA GLY A 123 22.87 -12.21 -24.68
C GLY A 123 22.15 -11.95 -23.37
N LYS A 124 22.42 -10.80 -22.78
CA LYS A 124 21.74 -10.33 -21.58
C LYS A 124 21.16 -8.95 -21.82
N ALA A 125 19.98 -8.72 -21.33
CA ALA A 125 19.30 -7.45 -21.40
C ALA A 125 18.68 -7.07 -20.06
N THR A 126 18.57 -5.77 -19.83
CA THR A 126 17.79 -5.20 -18.73
C THR A 126 16.50 -4.67 -19.28
N PHE A 127 15.39 -5.02 -18.63
CA PHE A 127 14.06 -4.55 -19.00
C PHE A 127 13.56 -3.52 -18.01
N VAL A 128 12.98 -2.46 -18.53
CA VAL A 128 12.26 -1.45 -17.73
C VAL A 128 10.78 -1.55 -18.07
N VAL A 129 9.95 -1.76 -17.06
CA VAL A 129 8.50 -1.85 -17.19
C VAL A 129 7.86 -0.61 -16.58
N MET A 130 7.04 0.08 -17.37
CA MET A 130 6.35 1.30 -16.95
C MET A 130 4.86 1.21 -17.24
N GLY A 131 4.02 1.71 -16.34
CA GLY A 131 2.56 1.70 -16.48
C GLY A 131 1.91 0.40 -16.02
N GLY A 132 0.67 0.18 -16.43
CA GLY A 132 -0.13 -0.99 -16.01
C GLY A 132 -0.70 -0.89 -14.60
N ILE A 133 -0.76 0.33 -14.06
CA ILE A 133 -1.27 0.64 -12.73
C ILE A 133 -2.55 1.46 -12.90
N LEU A 134 -3.64 0.91 -12.43
CA LEU A 134 -4.93 1.60 -12.44
C LEU A 134 -5.65 1.41 -11.12
#